data_c533f146eff08c114d3364326cf4eea9
#
_entry.id   c533f146eff08c114d3364326cf4eea9
#
_cell.length_a   1.000
_cell.length_b   1.000
_cell.length_c   1.000
_cell.angle_alpha   90.00
_cell.angle_beta   90.00
_cell.angle_gamma   90.00
#
_symmetry.space_group_name_H-M   'P 1'
#
loop_
_entity.id
_entity.type
_entity.pdbx_description
1 polymer ?
#
loop_
_entity_poly.entity_id
_entity_poly.type
_entity_poly.pdbx_seq_one_letter_code
_entity_poly.pdbx_strand_id
1 'polypeptide(L)'
;VWLESLENIMSLLEKHLDHHDYLLGGQPSLGDFALIGPFYAHFYRDAAPGFDLRTRFPLTAEWVERTYNHDNINARSYAQSLYSLENGKLIGRPATSDSGAWLSDDAIPPTLEAIVAVFFNEMWPVLKDASRKLTDFILSDQHQIGDELPRKSFAASPGFEHLQTN
;
A
#
# COMPACT_ATOMS: atom_id res chain seq x y z
N VAL A 1 -4.56 7.93 -16.23
CA VAL A 1 -3.47 7.06 -15.74
C VAL A 1 -3.40 7.09 -14.23
N TRP A 2 -3.00 8.20 -13.57
CA TRP A 2 -2.85 8.22 -12.10
C TRP A 2 -4.13 7.85 -11.33
N LEU A 3 -5.29 8.36 -11.76
CA LEU A 3 -6.56 8.03 -11.13
C LEU A 3 -6.95 6.57 -11.37
N GLU A 4 -6.68 6.03 -12.54
CA GLU A 4 -6.94 4.62 -12.87
C GLU A 4 -6.05 3.68 -12.06
N SER A 5 -4.76 3.99 -11.92
CA SER A 5 -3.85 3.24 -11.07
C SER A 5 -4.29 3.25 -9.61
N LEU A 6 -4.71 4.40 -9.11
CA LEU A 6 -5.23 4.55 -7.76
C LEU A 6 -6.50 3.71 -7.54
N GLU A 7 -7.48 3.81 -8.45
CA GLU A 7 -8.70 3.01 -8.44
C GLU A 7 -8.39 1.50 -8.46
N ASN A 8 -7.41 1.10 -9.28
CA ASN A 8 -6.98 -0.28 -9.36
C ASN A 8 -6.35 -0.77 -8.05
N ILE A 9 -5.43 0.00 -7.46
CA ILE A 9 -4.80 -0.34 -6.17
C ILE A 9 -5.85 -0.43 -5.07
N MET A 10 -6.76 0.53 -4.97
CA MET A 10 -7.82 0.51 -3.96
C MET A 10 -8.74 -0.71 -4.13
N SER A 11 -9.11 -1.04 -5.36
CA SER A 11 -9.93 -2.22 -5.66
C SER A 11 -9.22 -3.53 -5.33
N LEU A 12 -7.91 -3.60 -5.55
CA LEU A 12 -7.09 -4.77 -5.22
C LEU A 12 -6.91 -4.92 -3.70
N LEU A 13 -6.65 -3.81 -3.00
CA LEU A 13 -6.57 -3.79 -1.54
C LEU A 13 -7.89 -4.22 -0.91
N GLU A 14 -9.01 -3.68 -1.36
CA GLU A 14 -10.33 -4.04 -0.87
C GLU A 14 -10.59 -5.55 -1.00
N LYS A 15 -10.28 -6.14 -2.16
CA LYS A 15 -10.39 -7.59 -2.39
C LYS A 15 -9.43 -8.41 -1.53
N HIS A 16 -8.22 -7.90 -1.31
CA HIS A 16 -7.22 -8.57 -0.48
C HIS A 16 -7.63 -8.58 0.99
N LEU A 17 -8.07 -7.43 1.48
CA LEU A 17 -8.48 -7.22 2.87
C LEU A 17 -9.82 -7.87 3.24
N ASP A 18 -10.57 -8.36 2.27
CA ASP A 18 -11.74 -9.21 2.53
C ASP A 18 -11.36 -10.56 3.16
N HIS A 19 -10.15 -11.04 2.87
CA HIS A 19 -9.65 -12.33 3.33
C HIS A 19 -8.47 -12.24 4.30
N HIS A 20 -7.80 -11.09 4.36
CA HIS A 20 -6.59 -10.86 5.16
C HIS A 20 -6.70 -9.55 5.94
N ASP A 21 -6.21 -9.53 7.15
CA ASP A 21 -6.19 -8.29 7.95
C ASP A 21 -5.13 -7.29 7.48
N TYR A 22 -4.03 -7.80 6.92
CA TYR A 22 -2.86 -7.07 6.44
C TYR A 22 -2.31 -7.69 5.16
N LEU A 23 -1.34 -7.04 4.55
CA LEU A 23 -0.77 -7.49 3.27
C LEU A 23 -0.18 -8.92 3.32
N LEU A 24 0.43 -9.31 4.43
CA LEU A 24 1.05 -10.62 4.60
C LEU A 24 0.28 -11.53 5.58
N GLY A 25 -1.03 -11.36 5.69
CA GLY A 25 -1.89 -12.20 6.52
C GLY A 25 -2.49 -11.47 7.71
N GLY A 26 -2.41 -12.04 8.90
CA GLY A 26 -3.03 -11.52 10.11
C GLY A 26 -2.16 -10.60 10.97
N GLN A 27 -0.96 -10.27 10.53
CA GLN A 27 -0.04 -9.36 11.24
C GLN A 27 0.44 -8.23 10.33
N PRO A 28 0.64 -7.00 10.87
CA PRO A 28 1.15 -5.88 10.10
C PRO A 28 2.60 -6.12 9.69
N SER A 29 2.89 -5.88 8.42
CA SER A 29 4.21 -6.02 7.81
C SER A 29 4.85 -4.65 7.53
N LEU A 30 6.13 -4.65 7.16
CA LEU A 30 6.78 -3.43 6.64
C LEU A 30 6.07 -2.87 5.41
N GLY A 31 5.43 -3.72 4.60
CA GLY A 31 4.61 -3.29 3.46
C GLY A 31 3.41 -2.46 3.89
N ASP A 32 2.71 -2.88 4.95
CA ASP A 32 1.59 -2.13 5.53
C ASP A 32 2.07 -0.76 6.04
N PHE A 33 3.17 -0.72 6.77
CA PHE A 33 3.73 0.53 7.29
C PHE A 33 4.29 1.44 6.19
N ALA A 34 4.78 0.91 5.09
CA ALA A 34 5.20 1.70 3.94
C ALA A 34 4.02 2.34 3.22
N LEU A 35 2.91 1.61 3.07
CA LEU A 35 1.71 2.10 2.39
C LEU A 35 0.86 3.03 3.25
N ILE A 36 0.85 2.85 4.58
CA ILE A 36 -0.01 3.66 5.47
C ILE A 36 0.26 5.16 5.33
N GLY A 37 1.51 5.57 5.09
CA GLY A 37 1.88 6.97 5.00
C GLY A 37 1.03 7.74 3.99
N PRO A 38 1.09 7.43 2.69
CA PRO A 38 0.29 8.09 1.68
C PRO A 38 -1.22 7.84 1.86
N PHE A 39 -1.65 6.64 2.25
CA PHE A 39 -3.07 6.35 2.46
C PHE A 39 -3.67 7.15 3.61
N TYR A 40 -2.99 7.25 4.74
CA TYR A 40 -3.46 8.04 5.87
C TYR A 40 -3.40 9.54 5.60
N ALA A 41 -2.27 10.03 5.10
CA ALA A 41 -2.04 11.46 4.96
C ALA A 41 -2.89 12.11 3.87
N HIS A 42 -3.08 11.43 2.73
CA HIS A 42 -3.66 12.01 1.52
C HIS A 42 -5.04 11.45 1.16
N PHE A 43 -5.36 10.23 1.57
CA PHE A 43 -6.67 9.64 1.26
C PHE A 43 -7.59 9.63 2.47
N TYR A 44 -7.13 9.15 3.62
CA TYR A 44 -7.99 8.98 4.78
C TYR A 44 -8.35 10.31 5.48
N ARG A 45 -7.40 11.23 5.61
CA ARG A 45 -7.59 12.50 6.32
C ARG A 45 -8.27 13.59 5.50
N ASP A 46 -8.07 13.61 4.19
CA ASP A 46 -8.65 14.64 3.33
C ASP A 46 -10.14 14.39 3.14
N ALA A 47 -10.94 15.47 3.18
CA ALA A 47 -12.40 15.36 3.26
C ALA A 47 -13.03 14.61 2.08
N ALA A 48 -12.66 14.95 0.85
CA ALA A 48 -13.24 14.34 -0.35
C ALA A 48 -12.72 12.92 -0.59
N PRO A 49 -11.40 12.66 -0.67
CA PRO A 49 -10.92 11.30 -0.87
C PRO A 49 -11.19 10.40 0.34
N GLY A 50 -11.23 10.95 1.57
CA GLY A 50 -11.57 10.16 2.75
C GLY A 50 -13.05 9.75 2.80
N PHE A 51 -13.96 10.57 2.27
CA PHE A 51 -15.35 10.17 2.09
C PHE A 51 -15.46 9.05 1.05
N ASP A 52 -14.78 9.20 -0.09
CA ASP A 52 -14.77 8.20 -1.16
C ASP A 52 -14.17 6.87 -0.67
N LEU A 53 -13.04 6.92 0.03
CA LEU A 53 -12.40 5.75 0.64
C LEU A 53 -13.36 5.00 1.57
N ARG A 54 -14.00 5.69 2.50
CA ARG A 54 -14.91 5.06 3.49
C ARG A 54 -16.21 4.51 2.87
N THR A 55 -16.66 5.10 1.76
CA THR A 55 -17.91 4.69 1.12
C THR A 55 -17.73 3.61 0.08
N ARG A 56 -16.62 3.62 -0.65
CA ARG A 56 -16.36 2.68 -1.75
C ARG A 56 -15.40 1.55 -1.38
N PHE A 57 -14.50 1.81 -0.43
CA PHE A 57 -13.43 0.90 -0.02
C PHE A 57 -13.35 0.79 1.51
N PRO A 58 -14.44 0.32 2.16
CA PRO A 58 -14.53 0.32 3.62
C PRO A 58 -13.49 -0.56 4.31
N LEU A 59 -13.09 -1.70 3.73
CA LEU A 59 -12.07 -2.57 4.31
C LEU A 59 -10.68 -1.92 4.25
N THR A 60 -10.41 -1.18 3.18
CA THR A 60 -9.18 -0.40 3.06
C THR A 60 -9.16 0.76 4.07
N ALA A 61 -10.30 1.44 4.29
CA ALA A 61 -10.41 2.46 5.33
C ALA A 61 -10.16 1.88 6.73
N GLU A 62 -10.73 0.73 7.05
CA GLU A 62 -10.50 0.03 8.30
C GLU A 62 -9.05 -0.48 8.46
N TRP A 63 -8.42 -0.92 7.36
CA TRP A 63 -7.00 -1.27 7.38
C TRP A 63 -6.12 -0.05 7.69
N VAL A 64 -6.44 1.12 7.12
CA VAL A 64 -5.76 2.37 7.47
C VAL A 64 -5.88 2.66 8.96
N GLU A 65 -7.07 2.54 9.53
CA GLU A 65 -7.30 2.77 10.97
C GLU A 65 -6.52 1.76 11.84
N ARG A 66 -6.56 0.48 11.51
CA ARG A 66 -5.83 -0.56 12.23
C ARG A 66 -4.32 -0.34 12.20
N THR A 67 -3.79 0.00 11.03
CA THR A 67 -2.35 0.17 10.84
C THR A 67 -1.84 1.45 11.52
N TYR A 68 -2.65 2.49 11.54
CA TYR A 68 -2.31 3.76 12.17
C TYR A 68 -2.47 3.73 13.70
N ASN A 69 -3.54 3.12 14.19
CA ASN A 69 -3.88 3.14 15.61
C ASN A 69 -3.58 1.80 16.25
N HIS A 70 -2.50 1.76 16.99
CA HIS A 70 -2.00 0.59 17.71
C HIS A 70 -3.07 -0.03 18.66
N ASP A 71 -3.98 0.76 19.23
CA ASP A 71 -5.07 0.22 20.06
C ASP A 71 -6.09 -0.58 19.24
N ASN A 72 -6.22 -0.29 17.94
CA ASN A 72 -7.09 -1.01 17.03
C ASN A 72 -6.43 -2.26 16.41
N ILE A 73 -5.11 -2.40 16.48
CA ILE A 73 -4.40 -3.61 16.02
C ILE A 73 -4.94 -4.85 16.72
N ASN A 74 -5.22 -4.75 18.00
CA ASN A 74 -5.75 -5.85 18.80
C ASN A 74 -7.26 -6.08 18.62
N ALA A 75 -7.99 -5.12 18.08
CA ALA A 75 -9.44 -5.21 17.97
C ALA A 75 -9.91 -6.04 16.76
N ARG A 76 -9.05 -6.25 15.77
CA ARG A 76 -9.40 -6.94 14.54
C ARG A 76 -8.24 -7.77 14.01
N SER A 77 -7.74 -8.67 14.80
CA SER A 77 -6.60 -9.47 14.38
C SER A 77 -6.98 -10.72 13.60
N TYR A 78 -8.07 -10.78 12.81
CA TYR A 78 -8.42 -12.08 12.24
C TYR A 78 -9.39 -12.08 11.07
N ALA A 79 -9.38 -11.09 10.20
CA ALA A 79 -10.30 -11.03 9.04
C ALA A 79 -11.77 -11.31 9.42
N GLN A 80 -12.14 -11.07 10.66
CA GLN A 80 -13.49 -11.27 11.16
C GLN A 80 -14.10 -9.96 11.60
N SER A 81 -15.24 -9.65 11.06
CA SER A 81 -16.06 -8.58 11.58
C SER A 81 -16.30 -8.79 13.08
N LEU A 82 -16.02 -7.78 13.91
CA LEU A 82 -16.34 -7.80 15.34
C LEU A 82 -17.82 -8.00 15.62
N TYR A 83 -18.65 -7.72 14.64
CA TYR A 83 -20.09 -7.83 14.73
C TYR A 83 -20.67 -8.51 13.48
N SER A 84 -21.69 -9.32 13.68
CA SER A 84 -22.55 -9.81 12.60
C SER A 84 -23.95 -9.22 12.75
N LEU A 85 -24.63 -9.00 11.64
CA LEU A 85 -26.04 -8.63 11.64
C LEU A 85 -26.88 -9.91 11.54
N GLU A 86 -27.50 -10.29 12.65
CA GLU A 86 -28.38 -11.47 12.71
C GLU A 86 -29.81 -11.03 13.08
N ASN A 87 -30.77 -11.31 12.22
CA ASN A 87 -32.17 -10.92 12.42
C ASN A 87 -32.36 -9.44 12.78
N GLY A 88 -31.58 -8.56 12.16
CA GLY A 88 -31.64 -7.11 12.41
C GLY A 88 -30.97 -6.63 13.70
N LYS A 89 -30.26 -7.51 14.41
CA LYS A 89 -29.48 -7.16 15.62
C LYS A 89 -27.99 -7.33 15.36
N LEU A 90 -27.21 -6.37 15.84
CA LEU A 90 -25.76 -6.49 15.89
C LEU A 90 -25.37 -7.45 17.00
N ILE A 91 -24.71 -8.54 16.63
CA ILE A 91 -24.18 -9.54 17.55
C ILE A 91 -22.67 -9.46 17.54
N GLY A 92 -22.08 -9.20 18.71
CA GLY A 92 -20.64 -9.19 18.87
C GLY A 92 -20.07 -10.60 18.67
N ARG A 93 -19.01 -10.72 17.89
CA ARG A 93 -18.26 -11.98 17.77
C ARG A 93 -17.04 -11.92 18.68
N PRO A 94 -16.78 -12.97 19.46
CA PRO A 94 -15.56 -13.05 20.23
C PRO A 94 -14.36 -13.09 19.26
N ALA A 95 -13.30 -12.37 19.60
CA ALA A 95 -12.03 -12.53 18.89
C ALA A 95 -11.61 -14.00 18.98
N THR A 96 -11.36 -14.63 17.85
CA THR A 96 -10.88 -16.01 17.82
C THR A 96 -9.41 -16.02 18.15
N SER A 97 -8.98 -17.04 18.90
CA SER A 97 -7.59 -17.19 19.35
C SER A 97 -6.59 -17.56 18.25
N ASP A 98 -7.07 -17.88 17.05
CA ASP A 98 -6.24 -18.28 15.89
C ASP A 98 -5.80 -17.08 15.04
N SER A 99 -5.29 -16.23 15.67
CA SER A 99 -4.99 -14.91 15.34
C SER A 99 -3.69 -14.74 14.63
N GLY A 100 -3.76 -14.03 13.58
CA GLY A 100 -2.65 -13.28 13.09
C GLY A 100 -1.48 -14.13 12.63
N ALA A 101 -1.75 -15.27 12.00
CA ALA A 101 -0.71 -16.01 11.32
C ALA A 101 -0.24 -15.24 10.09
N TRP A 102 1.06 -15.19 9.89
CA TRP A 102 1.63 -14.78 8.61
C TRP A 102 1.19 -15.74 7.51
N LEU A 103 1.08 -15.24 6.29
CA LEU A 103 1.01 -16.11 5.13
C LEU A 103 2.24 -17.03 5.15
N SER A 104 2.05 -18.30 4.81
CA SER A 104 3.19 -19.21 4.63
C SER A 104 4.03 -18.79 3.43
N ASP A 105 5.32 -19.07 3.43
CA ASP A 105 6.30 -18.60 2.43
C ASP A 105 5.90 -18.88 0.98
N ASP A 106 5.14 -19.96 0.74
CA ASP A 106 4.70 -20.37 -0.60
C ASP A 106 3.24 -19.97 -0.92
N ALA A 107 2.52 -19.35 0.02
CA ALA A 107 1.11 -19.03 -0.14
C ALA A 107 0.88 -17.54 -0.42
N ILE A 108 1.42 -17.05 -1.54
CA ILE A 108 1.20 -15.67 -1.98
C ILE A 108 -0.16 -15.57 -2.64
N PRO A 109 -1.13 -14.80 -2.08
CA PRO A 109 -2.44 -14.63 -2.71
C PRO A 109 -2.32 -13.90 -4.06
N PRO A 110 -3.13 -14.26 -5.06
CA PRO A 110 -3.14 -13.55 -6.35
C PRO A 110 -3.43 -12.05 -6.23
N THR A 111 -4.18 -11.64 -5.21
CA THR A 111 -4.45 -10.23 -4.91
C THR A 111 -3.19 -9.50 -4.47
N LEU A 112 -2.33 -10.10 -3.66
CA LEU A 112 -1.05 -9.52 -3.26
C LEU A 112 -0.08 -9.44 -4.45
N GLU A 113 0.00 -10.49 -5.27
CA GLU A 113 0.78 -10.45 -6.52
C GLU A 113 0.33 -9.29 -7.43
N ALA A 114 -0.98 -9.11 -7.59
CA ALA A 114 -1.53 -8.03 -8.39
C ALA A 114 -1.21 -6.64 -7.82
N ILE A 115 -1.29 -6.45 -6.50
CA ILE A 115 -0.90 -5.19 -5.82
C ILE A 115 0.57 -4.89 -6.08
N VAL A 116 1.45 -5.87 -5.85
CA VAL A 116 2.89 -5.74 -6.08
C VAL A 116 3.19 -5.43 -7.54
N ALA A 117 2.50 -6.08 -8.48
CA ALA A 117 2.67 -5.86 -9.92
C ALA A 117 2.39 -4.40 -10.33
N VAL A 118 1.37 -3.75 -9.76
CA VAL A 118 1.10 -2.32 -10.03
C VAL A 118 2.29 -1.46 -9.64
N PHE A 119 2.81 -1.63 -8.41
CA PHE A 119 3.96 -0.88 -7.93
C PHE A 119 5.22 -1.14 -8.77
N PHE A 120 5.49 -2.40 -9.10
CA PHE A 120 6.65 -2.74 -9.91
C PHE A 120 6.56 -2.21 -11.33
N ASN A 121 5.38 -2.26 -11.96
CA ASN A 121 5.21 -1.75 -13.32
C ASN A 121 5.33 -0.23 -13.41
N GLU A 122 4.90 0.49 -12.39
CA GLU A 122 4.89 1.96 -12.40
C GLU A 122 6.16 2.58 -11.80
N MET A 123 6.62 2.07 -10.66
CA MET A 123 7.73 2.67 -9.92
C MET A 123 9.10 2.09 -10.29
N TRP A 124 9.17 0.80 -10.60
CA TRP A 124 10.45 0.14 -10.84
C TRP A 124 11.25 0.72 -12.01
N PRO A 125 10.65 1.08 -13.17
CA PRO A 125 11.38 1.72 -14.25
C PRO A 125 12.04 3.03 -13.82
N VAL A 126 11.35 3.84 -13.03
CA VAL A 126 11.87 5.12 -12.50
C VAL A 126 13.02 4.88 -11.52
N LEU A 127 12.83 3.97 -10.56
CA LEU A 127 13.85 3.65 -9.57
C LEU A 127 15.11 3.05 -10.22
N LYS A 128 14.93 2.14 -11.19
CA LYS A 128 16.03 1.52 -11.93
C LYS A 128 16.84 2.56 -12.71
N ASP A 129 16.16 3.46 -13.41
CA ASP A 129 16.83 4.50 -14.18
C ASP A 129 17.54 5.53 -13.26
N ALA A 130 16.90 5.94 -12.17
CA ALA A 130 17.50 6.81 -11.18
C ALA A 130 18.74 6.17 -10.53
N SER A 131 18.65 4.89 -10.15
CA SER A 131 19.79 4.14 -9.59
C SER A 131 20.94 4.03 -10.58
N ARG A 132 20.67 3.73 -11.86
CA ARG A 132 21.68 3.68 -12.90
C ARG A 132 22.37 5.02 -13.10
N LYS A 133 21.60 6.10 -13.23
CA LYS A 133 22.15 7.47 -13.38
C LYS A 133 22.99 7.90 -12.19
N LEU A 134 22.55 7.56 -10.97
CA LEU A 134 23.32 7.82 -9.76
C LEU A 134 24.64 7.04 -9.77
N THR A 135 24.61 5.77 -10.14
CA THR A 135 25.80 4.93 -10.25
C THR A 135 26.78 5.51 -11.29
N ASP A 136 26.29 5.84 -12.47
CA ASP A 136 27.10 6.45 -13.54
C ASP A 136 27.73 7.77 -13.08
N PHE A 137 26.98 8.58 -12.33
CA PHE A 137 27.48 9.83 -11.75
C PHE A 137 28.60 9.58 -10.73
N ILE A 138 28.39 8.66 -9.77
CA ILE A 138 29.37 8.35 -8.72
C ILE A 138 30.66 7.75 -9.31
N LEU A 139 30.52 6.91 -10.34
CA LEU A 139 31.67 6.25 -10.99
C LEU A 139 32.40 7.16 -11.99
N SER A 140 31.84 8.33 -12.31
CA SER A 140 32.57 9.29 -13.15
C SER A 140 33.66 9.97 -12.33
N ASP A 141 34.90 9.98 -12.82
CA ASP A 141 36.07 10.59 -12.16
C ASP A 141 35.99 12.12 -11.98
N GLN A 142 34.85 12.70 -12.32
CA GLN A 142 34.62 14.16 -12.33
C GLN A 142 33.94 14.70 -11.08
N HIS A 143 33.51 13.80 -10.15
CA HIS A 143 32.71 14.17 -8.99
C HIS A 143 33.34 13.70 -7.68
N GLN A 144 33.13 14.49 -6.62
CA GLN A 144 33.58 14.19 -5.27
C GLN A 144 32.39 14.07 -4.31
N ILE A 145 32.65 13.47 -3.14
CA ILE A 145 31.63 13.40 -2.08
C ILE A 145 31.31 14.84 -1.64
N GLY A 146 30.01 15.18 -1.73
CA GLY A 146 29.52 16.54 -1.43
C GLY A 146 29.08 17.35 -2.65
N ASP A 147 29.37 16.86 -3.87
CA ASP A 147 28.89 17.50 -5.09
C ASP A 147 27.37 17.35 -5.24
N GLU A 148 26.73 18.41 -5.72
CA GLU A 148 25.27 18.36 -5.98
C GLU A 148 24.95 17.49 -7.19
N LEU A 149 23.95 16.64 -7.04
CA LEU A 149 23.39 15.85 -8.15
C LEU A 149 22.73 16.77 -9.19
N PRO A 150 22.97 16.55 -10.48
CA PRO A 150 22.36 17.36 -11.54
C PRO A 150 20.86 17.15 -11.61
N ARG A 151 20.09 18.06 -11.04
CA ARG A 151 18.61 17.97 -10.89
C ARG A 151 17.89 17.65 -12.19
N LYS A 152 18.35 18.21 -13.31
CA LYS A 152 17.74 17.98 -14.64
C LYS A 152 17.90 16.54 -15.16
N SER A 153 18.93 15.82 -14.73
CA SER A 153 19.18 14.45 -15.21
C SER A 153 18.18 13.44 -14.66
N PHE A 154 17.63 13.68 -13.48
CA PHE A 154 16.62 12.80 -12.88
C PHE A 154 15.21 13.09 -13.39
N ALA A 155 14.90 14.35 -13.71
CA ALA A 155 13.60 14.75 -14.27
C ALA A 155 13.37 14.29 -15.72
N ALA A 156 14.43 13.99 -16.46
CA ALA A 156 14.38 13.50 -17.85
C ALA A 156 14.57 11.98 -17.95
N SER A 157 14.17 11.24 -16.92
CA SER A 157 14.22 9.78 -16.95
C SER A 157 13.11 9.24 -17.87
N PRO A 158 13.39 8.27 -18.74
CA PRO A 158 12.38 7.63 -19.58
C PRO A 158 11.21 7.04 -18.81
N GLY A 159 11.46 6.55 -17.58
CA GLY A 159 10.41 6.09 -16.66
C GLY A 159 9.51 7.23 -16.17
N PHE A 160 10.05 8.44 -16.03
CA PHE A 160 9.27 9.63 -15.64
C PHE A 160 8.45 10.20 -16.81
N GLU A 161 8.99 10.15 -18.02
CA GLU A 161 8.26 10.52 -19.23
C GLU A 161 7.06 9.61 -19.47
N HIS A 162 7.20 8.31 -19.23
CA HIS A 162 6.10 7.35 -19.31
C HIS A 162 4.94 7.70 -18.35
N LEU A 163 5.23 8.23 -17.18
CA LEU A 163 4.23 8.68 -16.20
C LEU A 163 3.61 10.04 -16.56
N GLN A 164 4.28 10.86 -17.38
CA GLN A 164 3.79 12.18 -17.77
C GLN A 164 2.99 12.18 -19.08
N THR A 165 3.21 11.21 -19.97
CA THR A 165 2.62 11.18 -21.32
C THR A 165 1.35 10.35 -21.43
N ASN A 166 0.93 9.72 -20.37
CA ASN A 166 -0.32 8.98 -20.24
C ASN A 166 -1.16 9.61 -19.14
#